data_6814d974601739b179baa73dce97bc2f
#
_entry.id   6814d974601739b179baa73dce97bc2f
#
_cell.length_a   1.000
_cell.length_b   1.000
_cell.length_c   1.000
_cell.angle_alpha   90.00
_cell.angle_beta   90.00
_cell.angle_gamma   90.00
#
_symmetry.space_group_name_H-M   'P 1'
#
loop_
_entity.id
_entity.type
_entity.pdbx_description
1 polymer ?
#
loop_
_entity_poly.entity_id
_entity_poly.type
_entity_poly.pdbx_seq_one_letter_code
_entity_poly.pdbx_strand_id
1 'polypeptide(L)'
;MKELFRMDRKNYNPEGKVYKRPSARAVILKDGRVLLNYIAKFDCYEFPGGGIEAGETPEQALIREVAEETGRAVIPGSVREFGTVIRRQQDSKDPDGIFEQENYYYFCDVTDDPVPRKPDAHEIAEGARPVWVDTLAPSIRRNRRSFERTGEPFIEREMRVMDLTDEELRKRSYKAAEETAIRALGSSDYRGMLAFVERTLGEVQTEGENGVGIHKMEFGYTRYEHTKRVLGWAKRLYDATPDKTGLRYEDLMIATIFHDVGRAVSARSGGDHAKTGMPITRDWLLSNGYDPERAEYIAGLVGAHSEKWRMRDPSIDRNLLMLMEADLLDDMGLLGIVMDTLIVRARNPEATFYDCYNHYERYTHPMQHDCPVVTPEARAFWDEKTELTDRFMEQYRRDILIGGENYAGYL
;
A
#
# COMPACT_ATOMS: atom_id res chain seq x y z
N MET A 1 -10.08 18.40 -11.70
CA MET A 1 -9.05 17.33 -11.79
C MET A 1 -7.85 17.69 -10.91
N LYS A 2 -7.26 16.72 -10.17
CA LYS A 2 -6.11 16.91 -9.27
C LYS A 2 -4.83 17.12 -10.09
N GLU A 3 -3.98 18.11 -9.73
CA GLU A 3 -2.62 18.21 -10.28
C GLU A 3 -1.76 17.07 -9.70
N LEU A 4 -1.19 16.23 -10.58
CA LEU A 4 -0.28 15.14 -10.21
C LEU A 4 1.11 15.69 -9.90
N PHE A 5 1.63 16.48 -10.80
CA PHE A 5 2.89 17.21 -10.66
C PHE A 5 3.06 18.27 -11.74
N ARG A 6 4.06 19.13 -11.52
CA ARG A 6 4.47 20.16 -12.48
C ARG A 6 5.93 19.95 -12.90
N MET A 7 6.20 20.15 -14.18
CA MET A 7 7.52 20.14 -14.79
C MET A 7 7.81 21.54 -15.33
N ASP A 8 8.53 22.33 -14.57
CA ASP A 8 8.92 23.69 -14.97
C ASP A 8 10.44 23.75 -15.15
N ARG A 9 10.88 23.89 -16.40
CA ARG A 9 12.31 23.95 -16.76
C ARG A 9 12.96 25.28 -16.42
N LYS A 10 12.17 26.34 -16.20
CA LYS A 10 12.65 27.72 -15.91
C LYS A 10 13.71 28.23 -16.89
N ASN A 11 13.69 27.73 -18.13
CA ASN A 11 14.63 28.05 -19.21
C ASN A 11 14.05 29.01 -20.25
N TYR A 12 13.07 29.83 -19.87
CA TYR A 12 12.34 30.75 -20.71
C TYR A 12 12.32 32.16 -20.11
N ASN A 13 12.02 33.16 -20.91
CA ASN A 13 11.77 34.53 -20.45
C ASN A 13 10.43 34.56 -19.66
N PRO A 14 10.42 34.91 -18.34
CA PRO A 14 9.18 34.95 -17.55
C PRO A 14 8.09 35.89 -18.11
N GLU A 15 8.49 36.96 -18.83
CA GLU A 15 7.60 37.92 -19.45
C GLU A 15 7.21 37.53 -20.89
N GLY A 16 7.67 36.34 -21.34
CA GLY A 16 7.43 35.87 -22.70
C GLY A 16 5.96 35.47 -22.93
N LYS A 17 5.57 35.49 -24.21
CA LYS A 17 4.23 35.06 -24.61
C LYS A 17 4.03 33.56 -24.32
N VAL A 18 2.91 33.21 -23.68
CA VAL A 18 2.56 31.83 -23.39
C VAL A 18 1.81 31.18 -24.54
N TYR A 19 2.36 30.09 -25.07
CA TYR A 19 1.75 29.24 -26.10
C TYR A 19 1.20 27.97 -25.43
N LYS A 20 -0.12 27.87 -25.32
CA LYS A 20 -0.82 26.74 -24.69
C LYS A 20 -1.12 25.65 -25.70
N ARG A 21 -0.80 24.40 -25.35
CA ARG A 21 -1.12 23.20 -26.13
C ARG A 21 -1.65 22.11 -25.22
N PRO A 22 -2.91 22.17 -24.78
CA PRO A 22 -3.47 21.11 -23.91
C PRO A 22 -3.53 19.77 -24.65
N SER A 23 -3.46 18.68 -23.89
CA SER A 23 -3.58 17.31 -24.42
C SER A 23 -4.35 16.41 -23.48
N ALA A 24 -4.95 15.34 -24.00
CA ALA A 24 -5.65 14.31 -23.23
C ALA A 24 -5.02 12.95 -23.49
N ARG A 25 -4.79 12.16 -22.43
CA ARG A 25 -4.12 10.86 -22.47
C ARG A 25 -4.85 9.80 -21.66
N ALA A 26 -4.86 8.57 -22.17
CA ALA A 26 -5.61 7.45 -21.62
C ALA A 26 -4.73 6.45 -20.89
N VAL A 27 -5.06 6.16 -19.64
CA VAL A 27 -4.57 4.99 -18.90
C VAL A 27 -5.59 3.88 -19.09
N ILE A 28 -5.29 2.96 -20.00
CA ILE A 28 -6.18 1.87 -20.41
C ILE A 28 -5.74 0.58 -19.77
N LEU A 29 -6.66 -0.04 -19.02
CA LEU A 29 -6.43 -1.29 -18.32
C LEU A 29 -7.37 -2.36 -18.84
N LYS A 30 -6.84 -3.52 -19.20
CA LYS A 30 -7.64 -4.68 -19.61
C LYS A 30 -6.90 -5.97 -19.29
N ASP A 31 -7.61 -6.92 -18.69
CA ASP A 31 -7.09 -8.25 -18.34
C ASP A 31 -5.75 -8.20 -17.59
N GLY A 32 -5.62 -7.24 -16.67
CA GLY A 32 -4.39 -7.03 -15.89
C GLY A 32 -3.22 -6.38 -16.65
N ARG A 33 -3.42 -5.99 -17.93
CA ARG A 33 -2.42 -5.35 -18.79
C ARG A 33 -2.73 -3.88 -19.01
N VAL A 34 -1.69 -3.12 -19.31
CA VAL A 34 -1.78 -1.70 -19.67
C VAL A 34 -1.51 -1.51 -21.15
N LEU A 35 -2.33 -0.72 -21.83
CA LEU A 35 -2.08 -0.34 -23.22
C LEU A 35 -1.23 0.92 -23.29
N LEU A 36 -0.10 0.82 -23.97
CA LEU A 36 0.83 1.92 -24.24
C LEU A 36 1.10 2.04 -25.74
N ASN A 37 1.58 3.18 -26.18
CA ASN A 37 2.21 3.35 -27.49
C ASN A 37 3.72 3.21 -27.34
N TYR A 38 4.33 2.31 -28.10
CA TYR A 38 5.78 2.25 -28.26
C TYR A 38 6.21 3.16 -29.39
N ILE A 39 7.15 4.06 -29.15
CA ILE A 39 7.69 5.02 -30.10
C ILE A 39 9.09 4.58 -30.51
N ALA A 40 9.22 4.03 -31.71
CA ALA A 40 10.48 3.41 -32.16
C ALA A 40 11.62 4.44 -32.29
N LYS A 41 11.36 5.64 -32.78
CA LYS A 41 12.35 6.73 -32.94
C LYS A 41 13.09 7.05 -31.65
N PHE A 42 12.39 7.05 -30.52
CA PHE A 42 12.93 7.39 -29.20
C PHE A 42 13.25 6.15 -28.35
N ASP A 43 12.80 4.98 -28.77
CA ASP A 43 12.85 3.74 -27.98
C ASP A 43 12.20 3.91 -26.60
N CYS A 44 10.98 4.43 -26.57
CA CYS A 44 10.23 4.72 -25.37
C CYS A 44 8.76 4.34 -25.48
N TYR A 45 8.05 4.44 -24.37
CA TYR A 45 6.60 4.24 -24.29
C TYR A 45 5.91 5.53 -23.84
N GLU A 46 4.68 5.75 -24.32
CA GLU A 46 3.79 6.78 -23.81
C GLU A 46 2.35 6.26 -23.68
N PHE A 47 1.54 6.94 -22.88
CA PHE A 47 0.11 6.66 -22.84
C PHE A 47 -0.56 7.18 -24.14
N PRO A 48 -1.51 6.41 -24.72
CA PRO A 48 -2.27 6.84 -25.87
C PRO A 48 -2.96 8.19 -25.64
N GLY A 49 -2.92 9.06 -26.63
CA GLY A 49 -3.54 10.38 -26.55
C GLY A 49 -2.70 11.49 -27.18
N GLY A 50 -3.36 12.61 -27.47
CA GLY A 50 -2.75 13.73 -28.20
C GLY A 50 -3.36 15.07 -27.87
N GLY A 51 -3.22 16.01 -28.79
CA GLY A 51 -3.67 17.40 -28.65
C GLY A 51 -5.20 17.53 -28.62
N ILE A 52 -5.70 18.46 -27.81
CA ILE A 52 -7.11 18.83 -27.80
C ILE A 52 -7.34 19.82 -28.91
N GLU A 53 -8.24 19.53 -29.85
CA GLU A 53 -8.58 20.37 -30.95
C GLU A 53 -9.54 21.50 -30.55
N ALA A 54 -9.64 22.52 -31.41
CA ALA A 54 -10.51 23.65 -31.14
C ALA A 54 -11.99 23.22 -31.07
N GLY A 55 -12.62 23.44 -29.92
CA GLY A 55 -14.00 23.07 -29.65
C GLY A 55 -14.19 21.66 -29.03
N GLU A 56 -13.11 20.90 -28.91
CA GLU A 56 -13.17 19.63 -28.18
C GLU A 56 -13.07 19.81 -26.66
N THR A 57 -13.77 18.97 -25.92
CA THR A 57 -13.48 18.74 -24.50
C THR A 57 -12.30 17.77 -24.36
N PRO A 58 -11.57 17.76 -23.23
CA PRO A 58 -10.50 16.79 -23.01
C PRO A 58 -10.96 15.33 -23.15
N GLU A 59 -12.19 15.00 -22.76
CA GLU A 59 -12.75 13.67 -22.91
C GLU A 59 -13.03 13.31 -24.38
N GLN A 60 -13.52 14.26 -25.18
CA GLN A 60 -13.73 14.05 -26.62
C GLN A 60 -12.40 13.80 -27.34
N ALA A 61 -11.38 14.61 -27.05
CA ALA A 61 -10.04 14.40 -27.58
C ALA A 61 -9.48 13.02 -27.19
N LEU A 62 -9.64 12.62 -25.92
CA LEU A 62 -9.24 11.30 -25.44
C LEU A 62 -9.87 10.16 -26.24
N ILE A 63 -11.19 10.22 -26.45
CA ILE A 63 -11.93 9.17 -27.18
C ILE A 63 -11.45 9.09 -28.64
N ARG A 64 -11.26 10.23 -29.31
CA ARG A 64 -10.75 10.29 -30.68
C ARG A 64 -9.35 9.71 -30.78
N GLU A 65 -8.41 10.19 -29.97
CA GLU A 65 -7.00 9.78 -29.97
C GLU A 65 -6.82 8.28 -29.67
N VAL A 66 -7.54 7.76 -28.66
CA VAL A 66 -7.50 6.33 -28.36
C VAL A 66 -7.92 5.50 -29.58
N ALA A 67 -8.96 5.90 -30.28
CA ALA A 67 -9.41 5.18 -31.47
C ALA A 67 -8.38 5.26 -32.62
N GLU A 68 -7.83 6.45 -32.87
CA GLU A 68 -6.89 6.71 -33.98
C GLU A 68 -5.55 5.99 -33.77
N GLU A 69 -4.98 6.10 -32.56
CA GLU A 69 -3.67 5.54 -32.26
C GLU A 69 -3.70 4.03 -31.97
N THR A 70 -4.72 3.56 -31.24
CA THR A 70 -4.71 2.19 -30.71
C THR A 70 -5.60 1.23 -31.48
N GLY A 71 -6.56 1.74 -32.28
CA GLY A 71 -7.59 0.93 -32.91
C GLY A 71 -8.59 0.31 -31.92
N ARG A 72 -8.84 1.00 -30.80
CA ARG A 72 -9.82 0.58 -29.78
C ARG A 72 -10.81 1.71 -29.51
N ALA A 73 -12.07 1.37 -29.29
CA ALA A 73 -13.07 2.36 -28.90
C ALA A 73 -13.19 2.43 -27.38
N VAL A 74 -13.21 3.64 -26.83
CA VAL A 74 -13.46 3.87 -25.39
C VAL A 74 -14.92 3.51 -25.09
N ILE A 75 -15.16 2.77 -24.02
CA ILE A 75 -16.51 2.43 -23.56
C ILE A 75 -17.18 3.68 -22.99
N PRO A 76 -18.35 4.08 -23.48
CA PRO A 76 -19.06 5.26 -22.96
C PRO A 76 -19.29 5.17 -21.44
N GLY A 77 -19.02 6.28 -20.74
CA GLY A 77 -19.20 6.36 -19.29
C GLY A 77 -18.09 5.68 -18.45
N SER A 78 -17.06 5.09 -19.08
CA SER A 78 -15.92 4.50 -18.38
C SER A 78 -14.81 5.47 -18.04
N VAL A 79 -14.85 6.69 -18.60
CA VAL A 79 -13.82 7.71 -18.41
C VAL A 79 -13.84 8.24 -16.98
N ARG A 80 -12.72 8.16 -16.29
CA ARG A 80 -12.53 8.61 -14.91
C ARG A 80 -11.27 9.43 -14.79
N GLU A 81 -11.35 10.56 -14.13
CA GLU A 81 -10.20 11.43 -13.91
C GLU A 81 -9.07 10.72 -13.14
N PHE A 82 -7.85 10.85 -13.63
CA PHE A 82 -6.64 10.48 -12.90
C PHE A 82 -5.92 11.71 -12.37
N GLY A 83 -5.65 12.68 -13.23
CA GLY A 83 -5.06 13.95 -12.83
C GLY A 83 -4.43 14.71 -13.99
N THR A 84 -3.87 15.88 -13.68
CA THR A 84 -3.21 16.75 -14.67
C THR A 84 -1.71 16.83 -14.42
N VAL A 85 -0.95 16.97 -15.50
CA VAL A 85 0.48 17.31 -15.48
C VAL A 85 0.69 18.59 -16.27
N ILE A 86 1.29 19.59 -15.65
CA ILE A 86 1.64 20.85 -16.32
C ILE A 86 3.12 20.81 -16.68
N ARG A 87 3.42 21.00 -17.99
CA ARG A 87 4.78 21.14 -18.48
C ARG A 87 4.99 22.58 -18.98
N ARG A 88 6.06 23.22 -18.51
CA ARG A 88 6.41 24.59 -18.88
C ARG A 88 7.91 24.69 -19.21
N GLN A 89 8.22 25.28 -20.37
CA GLN A 89 9.58 25.44 -20.86
C GLN A 89 9.65 26.51 -21.92
N GLN A 90 10.84 26.88 -22.41
CA GLN A 90 11.02 27.73 -23.58
C GLN A 90 10.32 27.10 -24.79
N ASP A 91 9.64 27.94 -25.59
CA ASP A 91 9.03 27.50 -26.84
C ASP A 91 10.10 27.21 -27.88
N SER A 92 9.92 26.12 -28.65
CA SER A 92 10.89 25.71 -29.66
C SER A 92 10.92 26.56 -30.92
N LYS A 93 9.85 27.34 -31.15
CA LYS A 93 9.67 28.20 -32.34
C LYS A 93 9.87 29.67 -32.03
N ASP A 94 9.71 30.06 -30.76
CA ASP A 94 9.89 31.41 -30.26
C ASP A 94 10.81 31.40 -29.05
N PRO A 95 12.10 31.80 -29.17
CA PRO A 95 13.06 31.80 -28.08
C PRO A 95 12.65 32.67 -26.88
N ASP A 96 11.84 33.69 -27.08
CA ASP A 96 11.29 34.52 -26.02
C ASP A 96 9.93 34.01 -25.51
N GLY A 97 9.39 33.00 -26.17
CA GLY A 97 8.09 32.42 -25.84
C GLY A 97 8.17 31.31 -24.77
N ILE A 98 7.02 31.06 -24.17
CA ILE A 98 6.82 30.02 -23.18
C ILE A 98 5.89 28.95 -23.76
N PHE A 99 6.37 27.74 -23.89
CA PHE A 99 5.52 26.58 -24.18
C PHE A 99 4.91 26.08 -22.87
N GLU A 100 3.59 26.06 -22.79
CA GLU A 100 2.84 25.51 -21.65
C GLU A 100 1.89 24.42 -22.14
N GLN A 101 2.04 23.22 -21.59
CA GLN A 101 1.20 22.09 -21.92
C GLN A 101 0.54 21.53 -20.64
N GLU A 102 -0.78 21.61 -20.61
CA GLU A 102 -1.60 20.92 -19.61
C GLU A 102 -2.02 19.58 -20.19
N ASN A 103 -1.59 18.49 -19.54
CA ASN A 103 -1.86 17.13 -19.97
C ASN A 103 -2.88 16.50 -19.01
N TYR A 104 -4.07 16.19 -19.52
CA TYR A 104 -5.16 15.56 -18.79
C TYR A 104 -5.05 14.05 -18.91
N TYR A 105 -4.89 13.34 -17.82
CA TYR A 105 -4.84 11.88 -17.77
C TYR A 105 -6.13 11.32 -17.23
N TYR A 106 -6.65 10.30 -17.91
CA TYR A 106 -7.88 9.60 -17.53
C TYR A 106 -7.69 8.11 -17.54
N PHE A 107 -8.29 7.41 -16.59
CA PHE A 107 -8.54 5.99 -16.73
C PHE A 107 -9.73 5.79 -17.65
N CYS A 108 -9.68 4.80 -18.53
CA CYS A 108 -10.84 4.39 -19.31
C CYS A 108 -10.76 2.91 -19.69
N ASP A 109 -11.92 2.33 -20.00
CA ASP A 109 -12.06 0.98 -20.49
C ASP A 109 -12.31 1.03 -22.02
N VAL A 110 -11.87 -0.03 -22.73
CA VAL A 110 -12.00 -0.10 -24.19
C VAL A 110 -12.71 -1.38 -24.61
N THR A 111 -13.38 -1.33 -25.77
CA THR A 111 -14.08 -2.47 -26.35
C THR A 111 -13.10 -3.55 -26.81
N ASP A 112 -13.59 -4.79 -26.94
CA ASP A 112 -12.85 -5.91 -27.53
C ASP A 112 -12.74 -5.78 -29.05
N ASP A 113 -13.81 -5.29 -29.66
CA ASP A 113 -13.87 -5.14 -31.11
C ASP A 113 -12.92 -4.04 -31.58
N PRO A 114 -12.06 -4.32 -32.56
CA PRO A 114 -11.15 -3.34 -33.10
C PRO A 114 -11.89 -2.31 -33.98
N VAL A 115 -11.43 -1.05 -33.89
CA VAL A 115 -11.82 -0.01 -34.84
C VAL A 115 -10.63 0.31 -35.75
N PRO A 116 -10.85 0.90 -36.95
CA PRO A 116 -9.75 1.26 -37.84
C PRO A 116 -8.81 2.29 -37.19
N ARG A 117 -7.51 1.97 -37.12
CA ARG A 117 -6.49 2.94 -36.75
C ARG A 117 -6.32 4.00 -37.83
N LYS A 118 -6.05 5.23 -37.40
CA LYS A 118 -5.78 6.36 -38.29
C LYS A 118 -4.59 7.18 -37.74
N PRO A 119 -3.38 6.59 -37.64
CA PRO A 119 -2.23 7.31 -37.14
C PRO A 119 -1.90 8.48 -38.11
N ASP A 120 -1.49 9.60 -37.53
CA ASP A 120 -1.07 10.76 -38.30
C ASP A 120 0.31 10.57 -38.95
N ALA A 121 0.73 11.50 -39.82
CA ALA A 121 2.01 11.41 -40.50
C ALA A 121 3.22 11.46 -39.54
N HIS A 122 3.08 12.13 -38.41
CA HIS A 122 4.13 12.27 -37.42
C HIS A 122 4.30 10.94 -36.64
N GLU A 123 3.20 10.32 -36.21
CA GLU A 123 3.19 9.02 -35.54
C GLU A 123 3.76 7.91 -36.43
N ILE A 124 3.41 7.94 -37.74
CA ILE A 124 3.97 7.01 -38.71
C ILE A 124 5.48 7.19 -38.83
N ALA A 125 5.94 8.46 -38.93
CA ALA A 125 7.37 8.76 -39.02
C ALA A 125 8.17 8.40 -37.77
N GLU A 126 7.54 8.43 -36.60
CA GLU A 126 8.15 8.02 -35.33
C GLU A 126 8.05 6.52 -35.06
N GLY A 127 7.33 5.77 -35.88
CA GLY A 127 7.12 4.34 -35.75
C GLY A 127 6.29 3.98 -34.52
N ALA A 128 5.26 4.80 -34.25
CA ALA A 128 4.36 4.61 -33.13
C ALA A 128 3.44 3.40 -33.33
N ARG A 129 3.32 2.57 -32.31
CA ARG A 129 2.43 1.39 -32.35
C ARG A 129 1.92 1.02 -30.97
N PRO A 130 0.65 0.60 -30.84
CA PRO A 130 0.08 0.15 -29.57
C PRO A 130 0.69 -1.18 -29.14
N VAL A 131 0.93 -1.30 -27.83
CA VAL A 131 1.50 -2.52 -27.19
C VAL A 131 0.83 -2.71 -25.83
N TRP A 132 0.33 -3.91 -25.60
CA TRP A 132 -0.12 -4.32 -24.27
C TRP A 132 1.08 -4.80 -23.44
N VAL A 133 1.24 -4.25 -22.26
CA VAL A 133 2.30 -4.61 -21.30
C VAL A 133 1.68 -5.20 -20.04
N ASP A 134 2.26 -6.29 -19.53
CA ASP A 134 1.78 -6.95 -18.31
C ASP A 134 2.10 -6.14 -17.06
N THR A 135 3.21 -5.38 -17.07
CA THR A 135 3.62 -4.49 -15.98
C THR A 135 4.29 -3.23 -16.54
N LEU A 136 4.19 -2.12 -15.80
CA LEU A 136 4.80 -0.85 -16.21
C LEU A 136 6.31 -0.78 -15.93
N ALA A 137 6.84 -1.57 -15.01
CA ALA A 137 8.24 -1.47 -14.59
C ALA A 137 9.28 -1.62 -15.73
N PRO A 138 9.13 -2.54 -16.72
CA PRO A 138 10.02 -2.59 -17.87
C PRO A 138 9.93 -1.35 -18.76
N SER A 139 8.73 -0.80 -18.96
CA SER A 139 8.49 0.41 -19.76
C SER A 139 9.11 1.65 -19.10
N ILE A 140 8.96 1.80 -17.79
CA ILE A 140 9.58 2.86 -16.97
C ILE A 140 11.11 2.79 -17.11
N ARG A 141 11.71 1.59 -16.98
CA ARG A 141 13.18 1.42 -17.14
C ARG A 141 13.64 1.77 -18.56
N ARG A 142 12.87 1.43 -19.59
CA ARG A 142 13.18 1.79 -20.98
C ARG A 142 13.10 3.29 -21.18
N ASN A 143 12.04 3.93 -20.71
CA ASN A 143 11.87 5.37 -20.76
C ASN A 143 13.00 6.12 -20.04
N ARG A 144 13.45 5.62 -18.88
CA ARG A 144 14.60 6.21 -18.16
C ARG A 144 15.84 6.22 -19.01
N ARG A 145 16.22 5.08 -19.63
CA ARG A 145 17.38 5.00 -20.53
C ARG A 145 17.23 5.90 -21.77
N SER A 146 16.01 5.98 -22.31
CA SER A 146 15.73 6.85 -23.45
C SER A 146 15.86 8.31 -23.07
N PHE A 147 15.33 8.71 -21.91
CA PHE A 147 15.44 10.07 -21.38
C PHE A 147 16.91 10.46 -21.11
N GLU A 148 17.69 9.59 -20.50
CA GLU A 148 19.14 9.79 -20.26
C GLU A 148 19.90 10.04 -21.56
N ARG A 149 19.51 9.40 -22.65
CA ARG A 149 20.10 9.53 -23.96
C ARG A 149 19.65 10.77 -24.75
N THR A 150 18.37 11.13 -24.63
CA THR A 150 17.73 12.12 -25.51
C THR A 150 17.42 13.46 -24.85
N GLY A 151 17.21 13.44 -23.53
CA GLY A 151 16.76 14.61 -22.76
C GLY A 151 15.33 15.05 -23.05
N GLU A 152 14.53 14.26 -23.78
CA GLU A 152 13.19 14.64 -24.24
C GLU A 152 12.19 14.79 -23.08
N PRO A 153 11.64 16.00 -22.86
CA PRO A 153 10.80 16.27 -21.68
C PRO A 153 9.50 15.43 -21.62
N PHE A 154 8.98 15.00 -22.79
CA PHE A 154 7.78 14.18 -22.80
C PHE A 154 8.04 12.79 -22.25
N ILE A 155 9.24 12.22 -22.47
CA ILE A 155 9.63 10.90 -21.93
C ILE A 155 9.72 10.95 -20.41
N GLU A 156 10.28 12.03 -19.84
CA GLU A 156 10.29 12.24 -18.39
C GLU A 156 8.87 12.30 -17.81
N ARG A 157 7.97 13.04 -18.49
CA ARG A 157 6.57 13.13 -18.09
C ARG A 157 5.92 11.75 -18.07
N GLU A 158 6.02 11.00 -19.16
CA GLU A 158 5.41 9.68 -19.28
C GLU A 158 5.95 8.71 -18.24
N MET A 159 7.26 8.70 -18.01
CA MET A 159 7.89 7.86 -16.98
C MET A 159 7.32 8.16 -15.59
N ARG A 160 7.21 9.43 -15.20
CA ARG A 160 6.65 9.83 -13.90
C ARG A 160 5.16 9.51 -13.77
N VAL A 161 4.39 9.64 -14.84
CA VAL A 161 2.98 9.25 -14.84
C VAL A 161 2.84 7.72 -14.77
N MET A 162 3.72 6.96 -15.44
CA MET A 162 3.75 5.50 -15.32
C MET A 162 4.07 5.05 -13.89
N ASP A 163 5.01 5.71 -13.20
CA ASP A 163 5.31 5.42 -11.79
C ASP A 163 4.06 5.63 -10.90
N LEU A 164 3.37 6.77 -11.05
CA LEU A 164 2.13 7.05 -10.32
C LEU A 164 1.00 6.08 -10.67
N THR A 165 0.92 5.67 -11.94
CA THR A 165 -0.05 4.68 -12.39
C THR A 165 0.24 3.31 -11.76
N ASP A 166 1.49 2.85 -11.77
CA ASP A 166 1.90 1.58 -11.15
C ASP A 166 1.57 1.56 -9.66
N GLU A 167 1.83 2.67 -8.95
CA GLU A 167 1.46 2.83 -7.54
C GLU A 167 -0.06 2.73 -7.33
N GLU A 168 -0.85 3.43 -8.13
CA GLU A 168 -2.32 3.39 -8.05
C GLU A 168 -2.88 2.00 -8.34
N LEU A 169 -2.31 1.28 -9.33
CA LEU A 169 -2.69 -0.08 -9.65
C LEU A 169 -2.36 -1.06 -8.54
N ARG A 170 -1.19 -0.93 -7.92
CA ARG A 170 -0.80 -1.75 -6.77
C ARG A 170 -1.74 -1.52 -5.60
N LYS A 171 -2.09 -0.27 -5.29
CA LYS A 171 -3.07 0.06 -4.24
C LYS A 171 -4.43 -0.58 -4.53
N ARG A 172 -4.93 -0.51 -5.76
CA ARG A 172 -6.20 -1.16 -6.17
C ARG A 172 -6.12 -2.68 -6.05
N SER A 173 -5.04 -3.30 -6.51
CA SER A 173 -4.83 -4.75 -6.40
C SER A 173 -4.77 -5.19 -4.94
N TYR A 174 -4.02 -4.47 -4.10
CA TYR A 174 -3.95 -4.73 -2.68
C TYR A 174 -5.33 -4.66 -2.01
N LYS A 175 -6.09 -3.58 -2.28
CA LYS A 175 -7.44 -3.40 -1.76
C LYS A 175 -8.40 -4.50 -2.22
N ALA A 176 -8.34 -4.90 -3.49
CA ALA A 176 -9.16 -5.99 -4.02
C ALA A 176 -8.81 -7.35 -3.38
N ALA A 177 -7.53 -7.62 -3.17
CA ALA A 177 -7.07 -8.82 -2.47
C ALA A 177 -7.54 -8.82 -1.00
N GLU A 178 -7.44 -7.68 -0.32
CA GLU A 178 -7.93 -7.49 1.04
C GLU A 178 -9.44 -7.71 1.13
N GLU A 179 -10.23 -7.13 0.24
CA GLU A 179 -11.68 -7.34 0.18
C GLU A 179 -12.04 -8.81 -0.06
N THR A 180 -11.27 -9.50 -0.89
CA THR A 180 -11.45 -10.93 -1.14
C THR A 180 -11.13 -11.75 0.10
N ALA A 181 -10.03 -11.42 0.80
CA ALA A 181 -9.67 -12.07 2.06
C ALA A 181 -10.73 -11.86 3.13
N ILE A 182 -11.26 -10.63 3.29
CA ILE A 182 -12.33 -10.32 4.26
C ILE A 182 -13.60 -11.13 3.93
N ARG A 183 -13.97 -11.25 2.64
CA ARG A 183 -15.12 -12.09 2.22
C ARG A 183 -14.92 -13.57 2.57
N ALA A 184 -13.70 -14.06 2.43
CA ALA A 184 -13.34 -15.45 2.75
C ALA A 184 -13.41 -15.76 4.25
N LEU A 185 -13.49 -14.75 5.13
CA LEU A 185 -13.75 -14.94 6.57
C LEU A 185 -15.19 -15.32 6.89
N GLY A 186 -16.12 -15.19 5.95
CA GLY A 186 -17.46 -15.81 6.00
C GLY A 186 -18.59 -14.97 6.58
N SER A 187 -18.35 -13.76 7.14
CA SER A 187 -19.40 -12.86 7.63
C SER A 187 -19.43 -11.53 6.88
N SER A 188 -20.65 -11.05 6.53
CA SER A 188 -20.83 -9.73 5.92
C SER A 188 -20.56 -8.57 6.89
N ASP A 189 -20.69 -8.82 8.20
CA ASP A 189 -20.58 -7.79 9.24
C ASP A 189 -19.14 -7.37 9.52
N TYR A 190 -18.15 -8.20 9.17
CA TYR A 190 -16.73 -7.89 9.41
C TYR A 190 -16.27 -6.60 8.74
N ARG A 191 -16.85 -6.22 7.61
CA ARG A 191 -16.55 -4.93 6.97
C ARG A 191 -17.00 -3.74 7.80
N GLY A 192 -18.20 -3.81 8.37
CA GLY A 192 -18.73 -2.77 9.25
C GLY A 192 -17.87 -2.61 10.52
N MET A 193 -17.45 -3.73 11.10
CA MET A 193 -16.56 -3.77 12.26
C MET A 193 -15.19 -3.18 11.95
N LEU A 194 -14.56 -3.63 10.86
CA LEU A 194 -13.25 -3.13 10.43
C LEU A 194 -13.29 -1.64 10.12
N ALA A 195 -14.34 -1.15 9.43
CA ALA A 195 -14.52 0.26 9.17
C ALA A 195 -14.74 1.11 10.45
N PHE A 196 -15.41 0.54 11.46
CA PHE A 196 -15.56 1.19 12.77
C PHE A 196 -14.20 1.27 13.48
N VAL A 197 -13.45 0.18 13.53
CA VAL A 197 -12.14 0.12 14.20
C VAL A 197 -11.14 1.05 13.50
N GLU A 198 -11.13 1.09 12.16
CA GLU A 198 -10.29 2.00 11.37
C GLU A 198 -10.55 3.46 11.73
N ARG A 199 -11.81 3.90 11.75
CA ARG A 199 -12.17 5.27 12.15
C ARG A 199 -11.76 5.57 13.58
N THR A 200 -12.10 4.67 14.50
CA THR A 200 -11.83 4.85 15.94
C THR A 200 -10.33 4.97 16.22
N LEU A 201 -9.51 4.14 15.60
CA LEU A 201 -8.05 4.23 15.71
C LEU A 201 -7.47 5.43 14.95
N GLY A 202 -8.08 5.84 13.83
CA GLY A 202 -7.67 7.00 13.03
C GLY A 202 -7.82 8.33 13.74
N GLU A 203 -8.85 8.49 14.57
CA GLU A 203 -9.10 9.72 15.36
C GLU A 203 -7.99 10.04 16.37
N VAL A 204 -7.20 9.06 16.78
CA VAL A 204 -6.09 9.25 17.73
C VAL A 204 -4.81 9.75 17.06
N GLN A 205 -4.68 9.60 15.77
CA GLN A 205 -3.45 9.94 15.02
C GLN A 205 -3.22 11.47 14.93
N THR A 206 -4.19 12.30 15.27
CA THR A 206 -4.16 13.76 15.07
C THR A 206 -3.71 14.58 16.27
N GLU A 207 -3.61 14.02 17.49
CA GLU A 207 -3.47 14.83 18.73
C GLU A 207 -2.30 14.48 19.67
N GLY A 208 -1.32 13.68 19.26
CA GLY A 208 -0.22 13.26 20.13
C GLY A 208 0.97 14.21 20.13
N GLU A 209 1.02 15.24 20.99
CA GLU A 209 2.19 16.10 21.21
C GLU A 209 3.33 15.45 22.03
N ASN A 210 3.11 14.32 22.66
CA ASN A 210 4.11 13.65 23.51
C ASN A 210 4.58 12.32 22.95
N GLY A 211 5.34 12.36 21.90
CA GLY A 211 6.49 11.56 21.45
C GLY A 211 6.64 10.06 21.75
N VAL A 212 5.72 9.38 22.37
CA VAL A 212 5.80 7.94 22.70
C VAL A 212 4.72 7.13 22.02
N GLY A 213 4.07 7.71 21.04
CA GLY A 213 3.05 7.01 20.28
C GLY A 213 3.65 6.42 19.01
N ILE A 214 3.87 5.10 19.00
CA ILE A 214 3.85 4.24 17.81
C ILE A 214 2.59 4.51 16.96
N HIS A 215 1.83 5.52 17.24
CA HIS A 215 0.51 5.83 16.73
C HIS A 215 0.49 6.80 15.56
N LYS A 216 1.55 7.62 15.41
CA LYS A 216 1.78 8.45 14.22
C LYS A 216 2.92 7.86 13.44
N MET A 217 2.62 6.87 12.64
CA MET A 217 3.64 6.36 11.75
C MET A 217 3.64 7.15 10.47
N GLU A 218 4.61 8.03 10.33
CA GLU A 218 4.97 8.70 9.09
C GLU A 218 5.28 7.71 7.95
N PHE A 219 5.30 6.40 8.25
CA PHE A 219 5.69 5.31 7.36
C PHE A 219 4.56 4.32 7.04
N GLY A 220 3.29 4.68 7.27
CA GLY A 220 2.15 3.86 6.85
C GLY A 220 1.82 2.64 7.74
N TYR A 221 2.56 2.43 8.84
CA TYR A 221 2.14 1.44 9.84
C TYR A 221 1.06 2.05 10.72
N THR A 222 -0.12 1.45 10.72
CA THR A 222 -1.20 1.84 11.63
C THR A 222 -1.60 0.66 12.50
N ARG A 223 -2.19 0.92 13.65
CA ARG A 223 -2.77 -0.15 14.49
C ARG A 223 -3.90 -0.89 13.77
N TYR A 224 -4.55 -0.22 12.83
CA TYR A 224 -5.51 -0.88 11.96
C TYR A 224 -4.86 -1.93 11.05
N GLU A 225 -3.68 -1.64 10.48
CA GLU A 225 -2.93 -2.63 9.69
C GLU A 225 -2.49 -3.83 10.55
N HIS A 226 -2.06 -3.60 11.78
CA HIS A 226 -1.80 -4.66 12.77
C HIS A 226 -3.07 -5.50 13.00
N THR A 227 -4.21 -4.88 13.28
CA THR A 227 -5.48 -5.58 13.48
C THR A 227 -5.82 -6.52 12.32
N LYS A 228 -5.64 -6.07 11.07
CA LYS A 228 -5.89 -6.90 9.89
C LYS A 228 -4.95 -8.11 9.79
N ARG A 229 -3.68 -7.93 10.14
CA ARG A 229 -2.70 -9.02 10.14
C ARG A 229 -2.96 -10.02 11.27
N VAL A 230 -3.30 -9.55 12.46
CA VAL A 230 -3.70 -10.43 13.60
C VAL A 230 -4.95 -11.23 13.23
N LEU A 231 -5.92 -10.62 12.53
CA LEU A 231 -7.09 -11.34 12.00
C LEU A 231 -6.68 -12.46 11.02
N GLY A 232 -5.70 -12.19 10.16
CA GLY A 232 -5.11 -13.21 9.29
C GLY A 232 -4.42 -14.34 10.07
N TRP A 233 -3.70 -14.01 11.14
CA TRP A 233 -3.07 -15.02 12.03
C TRP A 233 -4.10 -15.84 12.78
N ALA A 234 -5.13 -15.22 13.36
CA ALA A 234 -6.21 -15.94 14.04
C ALA A 234 -6.90 -16.95 13.12
N LYS A 235 -7.15 -16.57 11.86
CA LYS A 235 -7.69 -17.49 10.85
C LYS A 235 -6.73 -18.65 10.57
N ARG A 236 -5.44 -18.39 10.34
CA ARG A 236 -4.44 -19.43 10.08
C ARG A 236 -4.32 -20.42 11.25
N LEU A 237 -4.28 -19.90 12.48
CA LEU A 237 -4.26 -20.74 13.69
C LEU A 237 -5.53 -21.56 13.78
N TYR A 238 -6.70 -20.95 13.58
CA TYR A 238 -7.96 -21.68 13.58
C TYR A 238 -7.94 -22.79 12.52
N ASP A 239 -7.56 -22.50 11.30
CA ASP A 239 -7.53 -23.50 10.21
C ASP A 239 -6.55 -24.65 10.53
N ALA A 240 -5.37 -24.34 11.07
CA ALA A 240 -4.32 -25.31 11.41
C ALA A 240 -4.68 -26.18 12.62
N THR A 241 -5.51 -25.71 13.54
CA THR A 241 -5.91 -26.44 14.75
C THR A 241 -6.85 -27.60 14.39
N PRO A 242 -6.49 -28.89 14.63
CA PRO A 242 -7.35 -30.01 14.25
C PRO A 242 -8.61 -30.11 15.11
N ASP A 243 -8.46 -29.98 16.44
CA ASP A 243 -9.56 -30.03 17.39
C ASP A 243 -10.21 -28.65 17.57
N LYS A 244 -11.45 -28.51 17.13
CA LYS A 244 -12.25 -27.28 17.24
C LYS A 244 -13.11 -27.18 18.49
N THR A 245 -13.04 -28.17 19.42
CA THR A 245 -13.86 -28.18 20.62
C THR A 245 -13.62 -26.90 21.43
N GLY A 246 -14.69 -26.20 21.79
CA GLY A 246 -14.63 -24.95 22.55
C GLY A 246 -14.21 -23.72 21.72
N LEU A 247 -13.82 -23.87 20.44
CA LEU A 247 -13.56 -22.75 19.55
C LEU A 247 -14.85 -22.25 18.87
N ARG A 248 -15.09 -20.96 18.97
CA ARG A 248 -16.20 -20.25 18.34
C ARG A 248 -15.63 -19.31 17.27
N TYR A 249 -15.58 -19.78 16.02
CA TYR A 249 -14.89 -19.08 14.94
C TYR A 249 -15.31 -17.61 14.80
N GLU A 250 -16.62 -17.33 14.72
CA GLU A 250 -17.10 -15.94 14.58
C GLU A 250 -16.72 -15.08 15.78
N ASP A 251 -16.87 -15.59 17.01
CA ASP A 251 -16.57 -14.83 18.22
C ASP A 251 -15.08 -14.53 18.31
N LEU A 252 -14.21 -15.47 17.91
CA LEU A 252 -12.79 -15.28 17.79
C LEU A 252 -12.45 -14.19 16.76
N MET A 253 -13.03 -14.25 15.55
CA MET A 253 -12.78 -13.24 14.52
C MET A 253 -13.23 -11.85 14.96
N ILE A 254 -14.41 -11.74 15.58
CA ILE A 254 -14.92 -10.47 16.12
C ILE A 254 -14.00 -9.94 17.22
N ALA A 255 -13.64 -10.77 18.20
CA ALA A 255 -12.72 -10.35 19.26
C ALA A 255 -11.38 -9.88 18.68
N THR A 256 -10.89 -10.55 17.64
CA THR A 256 -9.64 -10.19 16.97
C THR A 256 -9.76 -8.84 16.24
N ILE A 257 -10.89 -8.55 15.61
CA ILE A 257 -11.11 -7.23 14.97
C ILE A 257 -11.08 -6.12 16.01
N PHE A 258 -11.63 -6.33 17.19
CA PHE A 258 -11.75 -5.30 18.22
C PHE A 258 -10.60 -5.27 19.23
N HIS A 259 -9.66 -6.23 19.23
CA HIS A 259 -8.70 -6.42 20.34
C HIS A 259 -7.95 -5.14 20.73
N ASP A 260 -7.53 -4.35 19.76
CA ASP A 260 -6.75 -3.13 19.97
C ASP A 260 -7.57 -1.82 19.91
N VAL A 261 -8.91 -1.88 19.77
CA VAL A 261 -9.75 -0.69 19.61
C VAL A 261 -9.62 0.29 20.79
N GLY A 262 -9.32 -0.21 21.97
CA GLY A 262 -9.14 0.60 23.18
C GLY A 262 -7.88 1.47 23.18
N ARG A 263 -6.93 1.25 22.27
CA ARG A 263 -5.77 2.13 22.08
C ARG A 263 -6.18 3.55 21.71
N ALA A 264 -7.33 3.71 21.06
CA ALA A 264 -7.92 5.01 20.78
C ALA A 264 -8.15 5.87 22.04
N VAL A 265 -8.48 5.23 23.16
CA VAL A 265 -8.72 5.90 24.44
C VAL A 265 -7.45 5.90 25.29
N SER A 266 -6.78 4.75 25.42
CA SER A 266 -5.60 4.61 26.29
C SER A 266 -4.41 5.48 25.86
N ALA A 267 -4.30 5.81 24.58
CA ALA A 267 -3.29 6.74 24.08
C ALA A 267 -3.40 8.16 24.67
N ARG A 268 -4.64 8.57 25.04
CA ARG A 268 -4.92 9.90 25.62
C ARG A 268 -4.94 9.87 27.15
N SER A 269 -5.54 8.82 27.73
CA SER A 269 -5.79 8.74 29.18
C SER A 269 -4.77 7.92 29.95
N GLY A 270 -3.91 7.18 29.24
CA GLY A 270 -3.10 6.11 29.86
C GLY A 270 -3.95 4.88 30.19
N GLY A 271 -3.31 3.85 30.72
CA GLY A 271 -3.96 2.63 31.15
C GLY A 271 -3.92 1.49 30.13
N ASP A 272 -4.56 0.38 30.51
CA ASP A 272 -4.58 -0.86 29.72
C ASP A 272 -5.58 -0.73 28.55
N HIS A 273 -5.08 -0.79 27.32
CA HIS A 273 -5.87 -0.71 26.10
C HIS A 273 -6.89 -1.86 25.98
N ALA A 274 -6.60 -3.03 26.50
CA ALA A 274 -7.54 -4.16 26.47
C ALA A 274 -8.76 -3.85 27.35
N LYS A 275 -8.52 -3.33 28.56
CA LYS A 275 -9.61 -2.94 29.47
C LYS A 275 -10.45 -1.79 28.94
N THR A 276 -9.83 -0.82 28.27
CA THR A 276 -10.56 0.30 27.62
C THR A 276 -11.26 -0.14 26.33
N GLY A 277 -10.80 -1.17 25.67
CA GLY A 277 -11.43 -1.76 24.47
C GLY A 277 -12.68 -2.56 24.78
N MET A 278 -12.76 -3.18 25.95
CA MET A 278 -13.88 -4.02 26.37
C MET A 278 -15.25 -3.28 26.26
N PRO A 279 -15.47 -2.12 26.89
CA PRO A 279 -16.74 -1.43 26.78
C PRO A 279 -17.04 -0.93 25.36
N ILE A 280 -16.03 -0.48 24.61
CA ILE A 280 -16.21 -0.04 23.22
C ILE A 280 -16.75 -1.20 22.37
N THR A 281 -16.15 -2.38 22.51
CA THR A 281 -16.56 -3.60 21.81
C THR A 281 -17.98 -4.01 22.17
N ARG A 282 -18.31 -4.09 23.47
CA ARG A 282 -19.64 -4.45 23.95
C ARG A 282 -20.70 -3.49 23.40
N ASP A 283 -20.48 -2.19 23.55
CA ASP A 283 -21.45 -1.16 23.19
C ASP A 283 -21.70 -1.15 21.68
N TRP A 284 -20.64 -1.40 20.87
CA TRP A 284 -20.80 -1.55 19.42
C TRP A 284 -21.64 -2.79 19.07
N LEU A 285 -21.34 -3.94 19.68
CA LEU A 285 -22.06 -5.19 19.43
C LEU A 285 -23.55 -5.05 19.81
N LEU A 286 -23.84 -4.53 20.97
CA LEU A 286 -25.23 -4.30 21.43
C LEU A 286 -25.99 -3.34 20.49
N SER A 287 -25.33 -2.26 20.05
CA SER A 287 -25.93 -1.29 19.12
C SER A 287 -26.19 -1.86 17.74
N ASN A 288 -25.52 -2.97 17.36
CA ASN A 288 -25.70 -3.67 16.09
C ASN A 288 -26.53 -4.96 16.24
N GLY A 289 -27.25 -5.13 17.37
CA GLY A 289 -28.24 -6.20 17.52
C GLY A 289 -27.69 -7.56 17.93
N TYR A 290 -26.45 -7.63 18.43
CA TYR A 290 -25.90 -8.87 18.98
C TYR A 290 -26.55 -9.23 20.29
N ASP A 291 -26.66 -10.53 20.56
CA ASP A 291 -27.14 -11.03 21.83
C ASP A 291 -26.28 -10.52 22.99
N PRO A 292 -26.89 -10.07 24.13
CA PRO A 292 -26.16 -9.47 25.22
C PRO A 292 -25.11 -10.40 25.89
N GLU A 293 -25.41 -11.69 26.05
CA GLU A 293 -24.47 -12.65 26.65
C GLU A 293 -23.28 -12.88 25.70
N ARG A 294 -23.57 -12.99 24.40
CA ARG A 294 -22.54 -13.10 23.37
C ARG A 294 -21.68 -11.86 23.28
N ALA A 295 -22.28 -10.66 23.34
CA ALA A 295 -21.56 -9.38 23.31
C ALA A 295 -20.62 -9.25 24.52
N GLU A 296 -21.09 -9.61 25.72
CA GLU A 296 -20.27 -9.59 26.94
C GLU A 296 -19.11 -10.62 26.86
N TYR A 297 -19.38 -11.82 26.33
CA TYR A 297 -18.34 -12.83 26.13
C TYR A 297 -17.23 -12.34 25.20
N ILE A 298 -17.59 -11.80 24.03
CA ILE A 298 -16.61 -11.28 23.04
C ILE A 298 -15.83 -10.09 23.64
N ALA A 299 -16.52 -9.17 24.29
CA ALA A 299 -15.89 -8.04 24.97
C ALA A 299 -14.93 -8.50 26.08
N GLY A 300 -15.27 -9.58 26.78
CA GLY A 300 -14.40 -10.24 27.77
C GLY A 300 -13.09 -10.78 27.16
N LEU A 301 -13.15 -11.36 25.96
CA LEU A 301 -11.96 -11.78 25.21
C LEU A 301 -11.06 -10.58 24.89
N VAL A 302 -11.66 -9.50 24.40
CA VAL A 302 -10.94 -8.24 24.13
C VAL A 302 -10.32 -7.68 25.42
N GLY A 303 -11.08 -7.64 26.52
CA GLY A 303 -10.60 -7.13 27.80
C GLY A 303 -9.46 -7.91 28.45
N ALA A 304 -9.28 -9.17 28.06
CA ALA A 304 -8.28 -10.06 28.64
C ALA A 304 -7.09 -10.37 27.72
N HIS A 305 -7.11 -9.96 26.44
CA HIS A 305 -6.09 -10.39 25.47
C HIS A 305 -4.67 -9.92 25.79
N SER A 306 -4.48 -8.84 26.55
CA SER A 306 -3.17 -8.36 26.99
C SER A 306 -2.60 -9.13 28.19
N GLU A 307 -3.40 -9.96 28.86
CA GLU A 307 -3.00 -10.75 30.03
C GLU A 307 -2.21 -12.01 29.62
N LYS A 308 -1.13 -11.85 28.84
CA LYS A 308 -0.38 -12.96 28.22
C LYS A 308 0.17 -13.99 29.23
N TRP A 309 0.33 -13.63 30.49
CA TRP A 309 0.72 -14.53 31.57
C TRP A 309 -0.28 -15.68 31.78
N ARG A 310 -1.55 -15.50 31.36
CA ARG A 310 -2.59 -16.53 31.46
C ARG A 310 -2.46 -17.65 30.42
N MET A 311 -1.66 -17.49 29.39
CA MET A 311 -1.58 -18.45 28.28
C MET A 311 -1.19 -19.85 28.73
N ARG A 312 -0.49 -19.97 29.86
CA ARG A 312 -0.10 -21.26 30.47
C ARG A 312 -1.13 -21.82 31.46
N ASP A 313 -2.26 -21.11 31.66
CA ASP A 313 -3.34 -21.62 32.51
C ASP A 313 -4.14 -22.68 31.73
N PRO A 314 -4.22 -23.95 32.24
CA PRO A 314 -4.96 -25.01 31.54
C PRO A 314 -6.46 -24.73 31.39
N SER A 315 -7.01 -23.82 32.20
CA SER A 315 -8.43 -23.41 32.15
C SER A 315 -8.71 -22.21 31.27
N ILE A 316 -7.71 -21.68 30.58
CA ILE A 316 -7.89 -20.52 29.70
C ILE A 316 -8.91 -20.82 28.60
N ASP A 317 -9.78 -19.84 28.32
CA ASP A 317 -10.68 -19.94 27.18
C ASP A 317 -9.86 -20.08 25.86
N ARG A 318 -10.22 -21.06 25.03
CA ARG A 318 -9.46 -21.39 23.82
C ARG A 318 -9.48 -20.29 22.79
N ASN A 319 -10.57 -19.48 22.70
CA ASN A 319 -10.63 -18.33 21.80
C ASN A 319 -9.72 -17.20 22.30
N LEU A 320 -9.67 -16.99 23.62
CA LEU A 320 -8.74 -16.04 24.23
C LEU A 320 -7.28 -16.43 23.97
N LEU A 321 -6.94 -17.71 24.19
CA LEU A 321 -5.60 -18.21 23.92
C LEU A 321 -5.20 -17.99 22.45
N MET A 322 -6.07 -18.38 21.52
CA MET A 322 -5.80 -18.24 20.09
C MET A 322 -5.68 -16.76 19.66
N LEU A 323 -6.49 -15.86 20.23
CA LEU A 323 -6.35 -14.41 20.02
C LEU A 323 -4.99 -13.91 20.52
N MET A 324 -4.57 -14.32 21.73
CA MET A 324 -3.27 -13.94 22.30
C MET A 324 -2.09 -14.43 21.47
N GLU A 325 -2.15 -15.65 20.97
CA GLU A 325 -1.11 -16.23 20.11
C GLU A 325 -1.08 -15.57 18.74
N ALA A 326 -2.25 -15.24 18.15
CA ALA A 326 -2.33 -14.52 16.87
C ALA A 326 -1.70 -13.13 16.97
N ASP A 327 -1.94 -12.42 18.06
CA ASP A 327 -1.38 -11.11 18.35
C ASP A 327 0.16 -11.18 18.47
N LEU A 328 0.69 -12.12 19.22
CA LEU A 328 2.13 -12.35 19.37
C LEU A 328 2.81 -12.74 18.05
N LEU A 329 2.15 -13.54 17.22
CA LEU A 329 2.69 -13.94 15.93
C LEU A 329 2.83 -12.76 14.95
N ASP A 330 2.01 -11.71 15.08
CA ASP A 330 2.15 -10.53 14.20
C ASP A 330 3.38 -9.70 14.53
N ASP A 331 3.70 -9.53 15.79
CA ASP A 331 4.81 -8.68 16.24
C ASP A 331 6.19 -9.28 15.97
N MET A 332 6.28 -10.56 15.59
CA MET A 332 7.53 -11.31 15.47
C MET A 332 7.90 -11.66 14.03
N GLY A 333 9.14 -12.09 13.84
CA GLY A 333 9.69 -12.48 12.54
C GLY A 333 10.25 -11.29 11.74
N LEU A 334 10.40 -11.49 10.44
CA LEU A 334 10.96 -10.46 9.54
C LEU A 334 10.16 -9.15 9.55
N LEU A 335 8.83 -9.22 9.73
CA LEU A 335 8.02 -8.01 9.83
C LEU A 335 8.33 -7.22 11.11
N GLY A 336 8.56 -7.89 12.23
CA GLY A 336 9.03 -7.25 13.47
C GLY A 336 10.35 -6.49 13.27
N ILE A 337 11.30 -7.08 12.54
CA ILE A 337 12.56 -6.39 12.18
C ILE A 337 12.31 -5.14 11.34
N VAL A 338 11.42 -5.22 10.33
CA VAL A 338 11.05 -4.06 9.50
C VAL A 338 10.40 -2.97 10.36
N MET A 339 9.50 -3.33 11.28
CA MET A 339 8.87 -2.39 12.21
C MET A 339 9.91 -1.71 13.10
N ASP A 340 10.84 -2.46 13.67
CA ASP A 340 11.92 -1.92 14.50
C ASP A 340 12.84 -0.99 13.71
N THR A 341 13.13 -1.32 12.45
CA THR A 341 13.89 -0.40 11.57
C THR A 341 13.21 0.96 11.49
N LEU A 342 11.90 0.96 11.23
CA LEU A 342 11.12 2.18 11.12
C LEU A 342 11.11 2.96 12.45
N ILE A 343 10.97 2.26 13.58
CA ILE A 343 10.98 2.85 14.92
C ILE A 343 12.35 3.45 15.24
N VAL A 344 13.44 2.74 14.97
CA VAL A 344 14.81 3.23 15.20
C VAL A 344 15.06 4.50 14.38
N ARG A 345 14.70 4.50 13.10
CA ARG A 345 14.84 5.67 12.22
C ARG A 345 13.94 6.84 12.62
N ALA A 346 12.71 6.59 13.08
CA ALA A 346 11.82 7.63 13.57
C ALA A 346 12.35 8.32 14.84
N ARG A 347 12.99 7.55 15.73
CA ARG A 347 13.61 8.08 16.96
C ARG A 347 14.95 8.77 16.71
N ASN A 348 15.70 8.29 15.75
CA ASN A 348 16.99 8.84 15.34
C ASN A 348 17.09 8.86 13.81
N PRO A 349 16.78 9.99 13.14
CA PRO A 349 16.90 10.14 11.69
C PRO A 349 18.30 9.89 11.11
N GLU A 350 19.34 10.01 11.94
CA GLU A 350 20.74 9.74 11.56
C GLU A 350 21.16 8.28 11.79
N ALA A 351 20.27 7.42 12.32
CA ALA A 351 20.59 6.02 12.58
C ALA A 351 21.07 5.32 11.30
N THR A 352 22.15 4.58 11.43
CA THR A 352 22.78 3.81 10.37
C THR A 352 22.23 2.39 10.32
N PHE A 353 22.61 1.62 9.31
CA PHE A 353 22.33 0.18 9.28
C PHE A 353 22.93 -0.56 10.48
N TYR A 354 24.10 -0.12 10.98
CA TYR A 354 24.72 -0.68 12.17
C TYR A 354 23.88 -0.40 13.43
N ASP A 355 23.32 0.78 13.59
CA ASP A 355 22.44 1.10 14.72
C ASP A 355 21.17 0.25 14.71
N CYS A 356 20.59 0.00 13.53
CA CYS A 356 19.46 -0.90 13.37
C CYS A 356 19.85 -2.34 13.73
N TYR A 357 21.00 -2.83 13.24
CA TYR A 357 21.50 -4.16 13.58
C TYR A 357 21.67 -4.34 15.10
N ASN A 358 22.33 -3.38 15.77
CA ASN A 358 22.52 -3.42 17.22
C ASN A 358 21.20 -3.43 18.00
N HIS A 359 20.19 -2.71 17.49
CA HIS A 359 18.87 -2.76 18.12
C HIS A 359 18.26 -4.15 18.03
N TYR A 360 18.31 -4.79 16.87
CA TYR A 360 17.79 -6.15 16.69
C TYR A 360 18.54 -7.17 17.51
N GLU A 361 19.87 -7.13 17.50
CA GLU A 361 20.73 -8.04 18.25
C GLU A 361 20.44 -8.00 19.75
N ARG A 362 20.12 -6.81 20.26
CA ARG A 362 19.91 -6.60 21.71
C ARG A 362 18.48 -6.86 22.16
N TYR A 363 17.50 -6.60 21.33
CA TYR A 363 16.10 -6.56 21.75
C TYR A 363 15.23 -7.56 20.99
N THR A 364 15.16 -7.44 19.68
CA THR A 364 14.18 -8.19 18.87
C THR A 364 14.60 -9.65 18.67
N HIS A 365 15.85 -9.90 18.34
CA HIS A 365 16.36 -11.25 18.07
C HIS A 365 16.31 -12.18 19.30
N PRO A 366 16.73 -11.76 20.51
CA PRO A 366 16.56 -12.57 21.71
C PRO A 366 15.09 -12.90 22.00
N MET A 367 14.15 -11.97 21.79
CA MET A 367 12.72 -12.21 21.98
C MET A 367 12.16 -13.30 21.06
N GLN A 368 12.72 -13.47 19.86
CA GLN A 368 12.34 -14.55 18.95
C GLN A 368 12.62 -15.95 19.56
N HIS A 369 13.69 -16.08 20.31
CA HIS A 369 14.09 -17.33 20.95
C HIS A 369 13.37 -17.59 22.29
N ASP A 370 12.81 -16.56 22.90
CA ASP A 370 11.97 -16.68 24.11
C ASP A 370 10.50 -16.88 23.75
N CYS A 371 10.21 -18.01 23.11
CA CYS A 371 8.89 -18.31 22.55
C CYS A 371 7.79 -18.37 23.62
N PRO A 372 6.83 -17.42 23.63
CA PRO A 372 5.78 -17.37 24.63
C PRO A 372 4.56 -18.21 24.25
N VAL A 373 4.37 -18.58 22.98
CA VAL A 373 3.19 -19.32 22.51
C VAL A 373 3.21 -20.75 23.00
N VAL A 374 2.04 -21.33 23.25
CA VAL A 374 1.89 -22.61 23.94
C VAL A 374 1.26 -23.70 23.07
N THR A 375 0.41 -23.34 22.08
CA THR A 375 -0.18 -24.37 21.22
C THR A 375 0.83 -24.89 20.19
N PRO A 376 0.74 -26.19 19.81
CA PRO A 376 1.63 -26.78 18.81
C PRO A 376 1.59 -26.02 17.47
N GLU A 377 0.41 -25.58 17.06
CA GLU A 377 0.19 -24.86 15.79
C GLU A 377 0.86 -23.48 15.82
N ALA A 378 0.67 -22.71 16.89
CA ALA A 378 1.30 -21.41 17.05
C ALA A 378 2.83 -21.56 17.15
N ARG A 379 3.32 -22.61 17.85
CA ARG A 379 4.74 -22.89 17.94
C ARG A 379 5.36 -23.21 16.58
N ALA A 380 4.69 -23.99 15.76
CA ALA A 380 5.18 -24.28 14.40
C ALA A 380 5.38 -23.01 13.55
N PHE A 381 4.41 -22.07 13.62
CA PHE A 381 4.55 -20.77 12.96
C PHE A 381 5.63 -19.89 13.58
N TRP A 382 5.78 -19.94 14.89
CA TRP A 382 6.83 -19.20 15.61
C TRP A 382 8.23 -19.69 15.22
N ASP A 383 8.43 -21.00 15.20
CA ASP A 383 9.71 -21.63 14.86
C ASP A 383 10.11 -21.32 13.41
N GLU A 384 9.16 -21.34 12.46
CA GLU A 384 9.39 -20.92 11.08
C GLU A 384 9.87 -19.46 10.99
N LYS A 385 9.22 -18.58 11.76
CA LYS A 385 9.61 -17.15 11.80
C LYS A 385 10.99 -16.96 12.42
N THR A 386 11.30 -17.69 13.49
CA THR A 386 12.61 -17.65 14.17
C THR A 386 13.72 -18.09 13.23
N GLU A 387 13.55 -19.22 12.53
CA GLU A 387 14.54 -19.70 11.56
C GLU A 387 14.83 -18.67 10.44
N LEU A 388 13.79 -18.03 9.91
CA LEU A 388 13.96 -16.98 8.91
C LEU A 388 14.67 -15.75 9.47
N THR A 389 14.38 -15.38 10.71
CA THR A 389 15.01 -14.26 11.40
C THR A 389 16.48 -14.54 11.66
N ASP A 390 16.83 -15.73 12.12
CA ASP A 390 18.22 -16.14 12.35
C ASP A 390 19.06 -16.03 11.07
N ARG A 391 18.54 -16.56 9.97
CA ARG A 391 19.21 -16.46 8.65
C ARG A 391 19.37 -15.01 8.18
N PHE A 392 18.34 -14.19 8.42
CA PHE A 392 18.42 -12.77 8.09
C PHE A 392 19.49 -12.06 8.92
N MET A 393 19.52 -12.28 10.24
CA MET A 393 20.50 -11.64 11.14
C MET A 393 21.93 -12.05 10.81
N GLU A 394 22.15 -13.33 10.50
CA GLU A 394 23.45 -13.81 10.05
C GLU A 394 23.91 -13.11 8.75
N GLN A 395 23.02 -13.03 7.75
CA GLN A 395 23.32 -12.33 6.48
C GLN A 395 23.53 -10.84 6.72
N TYR A 396 22.67 -10.20 7.51
CA TYR A 396 22.77 -8.78 7.81
C TYR A 396 24.10 -8.41 8.47
N ARG A 397 24.55 -9.21 9.44
CA ARG A 397 25.85 -9.04 10.07
C ARG A 397 27.00 -9.09 9.08
N ARG A 398 26.96 -10.02 8.12
CA ARG A 398 27.97 -10.15 7.08
C ARG A 398 27.99 -8.93 6.15
N ASP A 399 26.83 -8.42 5.81
CA ASP A 399 26.70 -7.33 4.84
C ASP A 399 27.11 -5.96 5.39
N ILE A 400 26.90 -5.71 6.69
CA ILE A 400 27.23 -4.40 7.31
C ILE A 400 28.69 -4.28 7.76
N LEU A 401 29.41 -5.39 7.88
CA LEU A 401 30.79 -5.40 8.39
C LEU A 401 31.79 -5.61 7.25
N ILE A 402 32.71 -4.64 7.08
CA ILE A 402 33.85 -4.81 6.17
C ILE A 402 34.78 -5.88 6.73
N GLY A 403 34.94 -7.02 6.02
CA GLY A 403 35.79 -8.14 6.43
C GLY A 403 35.06 -9.28 7.16
N GLY A 404 33.73 -9.27 7.23
CA GLY A 404 32.90 -10.40 7.65
C GLY A 404 33.19 -10.93 9.07
N GLU A 405 33.56 -12.18 9.19
CA GLU A 405 33.61 -12.94 10.45
C GLU A 405 34.67 -12.46 11.49
N ASN A 406 35.58 -11.56 11.11
CA ASN A 406 36.71 -11.17 11.98
C ASN A 406 36.38 -10.07 13.02
N TYR A 407 35.15 -9.60 13.07
CA TYR A 407 34.75 -8.54 14.03
C TYR A 407 34.06 -9.06 15.31
N ALA A 408 34.06 -10.37 15.54
CA ALA A 408 33.45 -10.99 16.75
C ALA A 408 34.01 -10.49 18.10
N GLY A 409 35.05 -9.68 18.11
CA GLY A 409 35.63 -9.07 19.32
C GLY A 409 35.25 -7.61 19.58
N TYR A 410 34.42 -7.01 18.72
CA TYR A 410 34.02 -5.59 18.83
C TYR A 410 32.50 -5.37 18.92
N LEU A 411 31.71 -6.44 18.92
CA LEU A 411 30.24 -6.42 19.10
C LEU A 411 29.85 -6.89 20.47
#